data_92d7aaef428459d18355151a27e9f75f
#
_entry.id   92d7aaef428459d18355151a27e9f75f
#
_cell.length_a   1.000
_cell.length_b   1.000
_cell.length_c   1.000
_cell.angle_alpha   90.00
_cell.angle_beta   90.00
_cell.angle_gamma   90.00
#
_symmetry.space_group_name_H-M   'P 1'
#
loop_
_entity.id
_entity.type
_entity.pdbx_description
1 polymer ?
#
loop_
_entity_poly.entity_id
_entity_poly.type
_entity_poly.pdbx_seq_one_letter_code
_entity_poly.pdbx_strand_id
1 'polypeptide(L)'
;MKSTRLFFLLSCLAFGKLGLAQEAGETKAFELYGHIMTDVGYNLGQTHPDWFDVSRPTKLPSYENEFGTDGNVYFSVRQTRFGAKAWFPTSMGELKTQFEFELFGTGVDAGQTTFRLRHAYAELGKFGVGQTWSPFMDIDVFPNTLEYWGPSGMVFFRNIQIRYMPITAGALAPSRRG
;
A
#
# COMPACT_ATOMS: atom_id res chain seq x y z
N MET A 1 -5.87 -3.88 49.27
CA MET A 1 -6.57 -3.45 48.03
C MET A 1 -6.21 -2.04 47.57
N LYS A 2 -5.03 -1.49 47.84
CA LYS A 2 -4.63 -0.12 47.41
C LYS A 2 -3.44 -0.07 46.43
N SER A 3 -2.81 -1.20 46.11
CA SER A 3 -1.63 -1.22 45.19
C SER A 3 -1.94 -1.42 43.71
N THR A 4 -3.05 -2.03 43.39
CA THR A 4 -3.40 -2.35 41.97
C THR A 4 -3.84 -1.13 41.17
N ARG A 5 -4.37 -0.09 41.85
CA ARG A 5 -4.79 1.14 41.14
C ARG A 5 -3.63 2.06 40.77
N LEU A 6 -2.52 1.98 41.50
CA LEU A 6 -1.33 2.79 41.25
C LEU A 6 -0.55 2.28 40.02
N PHE A 7 -0.58 0.97 39.78
CA PHE A 7 0.08 0.37 38.59
C PHE A 7 -0.61 0.73 37.28
N PHE A 8 -1.94 0.86 37.28
CA PHE A 8 -2.70 1.24 36.07
C PHE A 8 -2.50 2.72 35.72
N LEU A 9 -2.34 3.59 36.72
CA LEU A 9 -2.08 5.02 36.46
C LEU A 9 -0.65 5.27 35.93
N LEU A 10 0.33 4.46 36.37
CA LEU A 10 1.72 4.58 35.88
C LEU A 10 1.84 4.06 34.41
N SER A 11 1.06 3.04 34.03
CA SER A 11 1.03 2.51 32.69
C SER A 11 0.44 3.53 31.67
N CYS A 12 -0.59 4.28 32.03
CA CYS A 12 -1.15 5.32 31.19
C CYS A 12 -0.24 6.55 31.01
N LEU A 13 0.60 6.85 31.98
CA LEU A 13 1.56 7.94 31.90
C LEU A 13 2.79 7.62 31.03
N ALA A 14 3.13 6.33 30.87
CA ALA A 14 4.23 5.92 29.98
C ALA A 14 3.84 5.98 28.48
N PHE A 15 2.57 5.79 28.14
CA PHE A 15 2.08 5.91 26.77
C PHE A 15 1.85 7.36 26.31
N GLY A 16 1.66 8.30 27.24
CA GLY A 16 1.41 9.72 26.94
C GLY A 16 2.62 10.51 26.45
N LYS A 17 3.83 9.97 26.49
CA LYS A 17 5.06 10.66 26.05
C LYS A 17 5.55 10.25 24.64
N LEU A 18 4.90 9.30 23.99
CA LEU A 18 5.24 8.88 22.62
C LEU A 18 4.63 9.76 21.52
N GLY A 19 3.83 10.76 21.87
CA GLY A 19 3.09 11.59 20.94
C GLY A 19 3.61 13.02 20.71
N LEU A 20 4.72 13.45 21.35
CA LEU A 20 5.16 14.86 21.33
C LEU A 20 6.59 15.08 20.82
N ALA A 21 7.11 14.23 19.96
CA ALA A 21 8.40 14.46 19.32
C ALA A 21 8.22 14.67 17.81
N GLN A 22 7.54 15.75 17.44
CA GLN A 22 7.58 16.25 16.08
C GLN A 22 7.79 17.76 16.11
N GLU A 23 9.02 18.15 16.48
CA GLU A 23 9.49 19.52 16.22
C GLU A 23 9.92 19.66 14.77
N ALA A 24 9.47 20.76 14.19
CA ALA A 24 9.78 21.15 12.82
C ALA A 24 11.30 21.39 12.67
N GLY A 25 11.97 20.59 11.84
CA GLY A 25 13.35 20.83 11.41
C GLY A 25 14.30 19.64 11.40
N GLU A 26 13.92 18.51 11.98
CA GLU A 26 14.75 17.30 11.90
C GLU A 26 14.47 16.53 10.61
N THR A 27 15.53 16.12 9.93
CA THR A 27 15.47 15.15 8.83
C THR A 27 14.75 13.92 9.35
N LYS A 28 13.58 13.62 8.82
CA LYS A 28 12.78 12.46 9.24
C LYS A 28 13.62 11.20 9.04
N ALA A 29 14.06 10.57 10.12
CA ALA A 29 14.76 9.30 10.06
C ALA A 29 13.81 8.12 9.82
N PHE A 30 12.52 8.30 10.15
CA PHE A 30 11.50 7.26 10.07
C PHE A 30 10.11 7.87 9.87
N GLU A 31 9.29 7.21 9.04
CA GLU A 31 7.91 7.60 8.77
C GLU A 31 7.02 6.35 8.72
N LEU A 32 5.94 6.35 9.49
CA LEU A 32 4.83 5.42 9.33
C LEU A 32 3.74 6.06 8.48
N TYR A 33 3.16 5.32 7.57
CA TYR A 33 2.08 5.79 6.71
C TYR A 33 1.11 4.66 6.39
N GLY A 34 -0.04 5.02 5.86
CA GLY A 34 -1.05 4.07 5.45
C GLY A 34 -2.46 4.65 5.59
N HIS A 35 -3.44 3.81 5.39
CA HIS A 35 -4.85 4.15 5.55
C HIS A 35 -5.66 2.91 5.91
N ILE A 36 -6.75 3.12 6.60
CA ILE A 36 -7.81 2.13 6.78
C ILE A 36 -8.87 2.44 5.73
N MET A 37 -9.20 1.44 4.91
CA MET A 37 -10.20 1.58 3.85
C MET A 37 -11.30 0.55 4.06
N THR A 38 -12.55 1.02 3.99
CA THR A 38 -13.74 0.17 3.98
C THR A 38 -14.50 0.43 2.71
N ASP A 39 -14.67 -0.60 1.90
CA ASP A 39 -15.42 -0.57 0.67
C ASP A 39 -16.80 -1.20 0.91
N VAL A 40 -17.82 -0.56 0.37
CA VAL A 40 -19.18 -1.08 0.34
C VAL A 40 -19.70 -0.93 -1.08
N GLY A 41 -20.25 -1.99 -1.63
CA GLY A 41 -20.78 -1.94 -2.98
C GLY A 41 -21.90 -2.93 -3.20
N TYR A 42 -22.55 -2.76 -4.36
CA TYR A 42 -23.58 -3.65 -4.86
C TYR A 42 -23.22 -4.11 -6.27
N ASN A 43 -23.03 -5.40 -6.43
CA ASN A 43 -22.80 -6.04 -7.72
C ASN A 43 -24.15 -6.36 -8.38
N LEU A 44 -24.43 -5.79 -9.54
CA LEU A 44 -25.68 -6.01 -10.28
C LEU A 44 -25.78 -7.43 -10.83
N GLY A 45 -24.66 -7.99 -11.27
CA GLY A 45 -24.56 -9.34 -11.80
C GLY A 45 -23.83 -10.29 -10.85
N GLN A 46 -23.56 -11.49 -11.35
CA GLN A 46 -22.77 -12.47 -10.63
C GLN A 46 -21.32 -12.00 -10.50
N THR A 47 -20.72 -12.27 -9.34
CA THR A 47 -19.34 -11.93 -9.07
C THR A 47 -18.59 -13.12 -8.54
N HIS A 48 -17.39 -13.35 -9.05
CA HIS A 48 -16.52 -14.44 -8.59
C HIS A 48 -16.29 -14.31 -7.07
N PRO A 49 -16.47 -15.40 -6.27
CA PRO A 49 -16.40 -15.34 -4.80
C PRO A 49 -15.11 -14.77 -4.25
N ASP A 50 -13.98 -15.06 -4.87
CA ASP A 50 -12.66 -14.55 -4.43
C ASP A 50 -12.40 -13.09 -4.84
N TRP A 51 -13.24 -12.52 -5.72
CA TRP A 51 -13.08 -11.18 -6.29
C TRP A 51 -14.35 -10.34 -6.15
N PHE A 52 -15.10 -10.58 -5.09
CA PHE A 52 -16.43 -10.01 -4.86
C PHE A 52 -16.42 -8.48 -4.69
N ASP A 53 -15.30 -7.91 -4.26
CA ASP A 53 -15.15 -6.49 -3.92
C ASP A 53 -14.36 -5.69 -4.97
N VAL A 54 -14.11 -6.27 -6.15
CA VAL A 54 -13.40 -5.59 -7.24
C VAL A 54 -13.99 -5.98 -8.61
N SER A 55 -13.88 -5.09 -9.56
CA SER A 55 -14.22 -5.37 -10.95
C SER A 55 -13.13 -6.21 -11.60
N ARG A 56 -13.45 -7.45 -11.98
CA ARG A 56 -12.48 -8.41 -12.51
C ARG A 56 -12.93 -8.95 -13.87
N PRO A 57 -12.71 -8.25 -14.98
CA PRO A 57 -13.18 -8.66 -16.32
C PRO A 57 -12.69 -10.03 -16.77
N THR A 58 -11.57 -10.51 -16.22
CA THR A 58 -11.01 -11.84 -16.52
C THR A 58 -11.63 -12.97 -15.69
N LYS A 59 -12.58 -12.67 -14.82
CA LYS A 59 -13.27 -13.61 -13.92
C LYS A 59 -14.77 -13.46 -14.01
N LEU A 60 -15.28 -13.22 -15.21
CA LEU A 60 -16.71 -13.23 -15.48
C LEU A 60 -17.24 -14.66 -15.48
N PRO A 61 -18.53 -14.89 -15.15
CA PRO A 61 -19.14 -16.21 -15.22
C PRO A 61 -19.16 -16.70 -16.66
N SER A 62 -18.93 -17.99 -16.85
CA SER A 62 -18.97 -18.68 -18.14
C SER A 62 -20.35 -19.19 -18.51
N TYR A 63 -21.22 -19.34 -17.51
CA TYR A 63 -22.61 -19.76 -17.68
C TYR A 63 -23.50 -19.17 -16.57
N GLU A 64 -24.79 -19.26 -16.78
CA GLU A 64 -25.79 -18.72 -15.86
C GLU A 64 -25.68 -19.38 -14.46
N ASN A 65 -25.68 -18.55 -13.41
CA ASN A 65 -25.58 -18.96 -12.01
C ASN A 65 -24.28 -19.70 -11.61
N GLU A 66 -23.19 -19.56 -12.38
CA GLU A 66 -21.88 -20.14 -12.01
C GLU A 66 -21.41 -19.66 -10.63
N PHE A 67 -21.60 -18.39 -10.32
CA PHE A 67 -21.18 -17.76 -9.05
C PHE A 67 -22.36 -17.41 -8.14
N GLY A 68 -23.52 -18.00 -8.36
CA GLY A 68 -24.75 -17.76 -7.61
C GLY A 68 -25.69 -16.79 -8.31
N THR A 69 -26.58 -16.17 -7.54
CA THR A 69 -27.58 -15.24 -8.08
C THR A 69 -27.01 -13.85 -8.32
N ASP A 70 -27.62 -13.12 -9.23
CA ASP A 70 -27.36 -11.69 -9.41
C ASP A 70 -27.75 -10.88 -8.16
N GLY A 71 -27.12 -9.72 -8.00
CA GLY A 71 -27.52 -8.76 -6.96
C GLY A 71 -26.92 -9.02 -5.59
N ASN A 72 -25.62 -8.79 -5.42
CA ASN A 72 -24.91 -9.02 -4.16
C ASN A 72 -24.36 -7.74 -3.55
N VAL A 73 -24.66 -7.50 -2.27
CA VAL A 73 -24.00 -6.45 -1.47
C VAL A 73 -22.72 -7.01 -0.89
N TYR A 74 -21.64 -6.24 -0.92
CA TYR A 74 -20.39 -6.61 -0.29
C TYR A 74 -19.88 -5.52 0.65
N PHE A 75 -19.06 -5.96 1.61
CA PHE A 75 -18.24 -5.13 2.49
C PHE A 75 -16.82 -5.66 2.44
N SER A 76 -15.85 -4.77 2.32
CA SER A 76 -14.45 -5.15 2.28
C SER A 76 -13.57 -4.14 3.02
N VAL A 77 -12.51 -4.63 3.64
CA VAL A 77 -11.44 -3.83 4.24
C VAL A 77 -10.08 -4.16 3.60
N ARG A 78 -10.09 -4.95 2.54
CA ARG A 78 -8.88 -5.56 1.96
C ARG A 78 -7.92 -4.54 1.35
N GLN A 79 -8.38 -3.35 0.99
CA GLN A 79 -7.54 -2.26 0.49
C GLN A 79 -6.84 -1.46 1.60
N THR A 80 -7.09 -1.79 2.87
CA THR A 80 -6.34 -1.24 4.01
C THR A 80 -4.85 -1.49 3.83
N ARG A 81 -4.04 -0.45 4.05
CA ARG A 81 -2.62 -0.43 3.78
C ARG A 81 -1.84 0.13 4.94
N PHE A 82 -0.66 -0.44 5.17
CA PHE A 82 0.29 0.05 6.15
C PHE A 82 1.71 -0.02 5.59
N GLY A 83 2.50 1.00 5.86
CA GLY A 83 3.87 1.09 5.39
C GLY A 83 4.77 1.88 6.34
N ALA A 84 6.06 1.67 6.15
CA ALA A 84 7.12 2.38 6.83
C ALA A 84 8.19 2.79 5.84
N LYS A 85 8.75 3.99 6.02
CA LYS A 85 9.95 4.46 5.34
C LYS A 85 10.99 4.81 6.38
N ALA A 86 12.26 4.57 6.06
CA ALA A 86 13.36 4.98 6.91
C ALA A 86 14.52 5.49 6.07
N TRP A 87 15.26 6.44 6.63
CA TRP A 87 16.41 7.09 6.01
C TRP A 87 17.59 6.98 6.96
N PHE A 88 18.67 6.38 6.48
CA PHE A 88 19.89 6.15 7.25
C PHE A 88 21.06 6.84 6.58
N PRO A 89 21.75 7.77 7.25
CA PRO A 89 22.99 8.34 6.72
C PRO A 89 24.08 7.25 6.66
N THR A 90 24.75 7.15 5.53
CA THR A 90 25.90 6.26 5.36
C THR A 90 27.08 7.00 4.74
N SER A 91 28.27 6.38 4.75
CA SER A 91 29.45 6.96 4.11
C SER A 91 29.32 7.10 2.59
N MET A 92 28.39 6.36 1.96
CA MET A 92 28.11 6.42 0.52
C MET A 92 26.87 7.25 0.15
N GLY A 93 26.29 7.96 1.11
CA GLY A 93 25.07 8.73 0.94
C GLY A 93 23.92 8.23 1.84
N GLU A 94 22.74 8.74 1.62
CA GLU A 94 21.56 8.34 2.38
C GLU A 94 20.98 7.03 1.83
N LEU A 95 20.87 6.02 2.70
CA LEU A 95 20.13 4.79 2.43
C LEU A 95 18.65 5.03 2.74
N LYS A 96 17.81 4.93 1.71
CA LYS A 96 16.34 5.01 1.82
C LYS A 96 15.77 3.62 1.79
N THR A 97 14.84 3.32 2.70
CA THR A 97 14.15 2.04 2.72
C THR A 97 12.65 2.25 2.76
N GLN A 98 11.92 1.31 2.17
CA GLN A 98 10.46 1.29 2.18
C GLN A 98 9.97 -0.13 2.38
N PHE A 99 9.06 -0.29 3.33
CA PHE A 99 8.29 -1.51 3.53
C PHE A 99 6.81 -1.17 3.54
N GLU A 100 6.01 -1.90 2.77
CA GLU A 100 4.57 -1.68 2.68
C GLU A 100 3.84 -2.98 2.42
N PHE A 101 2.72 -3.17 3.07
CA PHE A 101 1.78 -4.25 2.81
C PHE A 101 0.33 -3.75 2.79
N GLU A 102 -0.53 -4.54 2.22
CA GLU A 102 -1.99 -4.37 2.25
C GLU A 102 -2.65 -5.68 2.67
N LEU A 103 -3.96 -5.66 2.90
CA LEU A 103 -4.73 -6.83 3.33
C LEU A 103 -5.42 -7.56 2.17
N PHE A 104 -5.00 -7.29 0.94
CA PHE A 104 -5.64 -7.83 -0.26
C PHE A 104 -5.02 -9.16 -0.67
N GLY A 105 -5.54 -10.29 -0.15
CA GLY A 105 -5.10 -11.62 -0.52
C GLY A 105 -5.25 -11.92 -2.01
N THR A 106 -4.26 -12.58 -2.59
CA THR A 106 -4.23 -12.99 -4.00
C THR A 106 -3.68 -14.40 -4.14
N GLY A 107 -3.82 -15.03 -5.30
CA GLY A 107 -3.38 -16.40 -5.52
C GLY A 107 -4.22 -17.37 -4.69
N VAL A 108 -3.59 -18.15 -3.83
CA VAL A 108 -4.25 -19.10 -2.94
C VAL A 108 -5.06 -18.40 -1.83
N ASP A 109 -4.74 -17.15 -1.52
CA ASP A 109 -5.43 -16.33 -0.53
C ASP A 109 -6.46 -15.37 -1.16
N ALA A 110 -6.80 -15.56 -2.44
CA ALA A 110 -7.79 -14.72 -3.10
C ALA A 110 -9.13 -14.76 -2.33
N GLY A 111 -9.77 -13.59 -2.18
CA GLY A 111 -10.99 -13.45 -1.38
C GLY A 111 -10.75 -13.27 0.13
N GLN A 112 -9.55 -13.52 0.63
CA GLN A 112 -9.22 -13.44 2.05
C GLN A 112 -8.56 -12.11 2.42
N THR A 113 -8.67 -11.75 3.70
CA THR A 113 -7.99 -10.60 4.30
C THR A 113 -6.65 -11.08 4.85
N THR A 114 -5.64 -11.15 3.99
CA THR A 114 -4.29 -11.63 4.31
C THR A 114 -3.24 -10.60 3.91
N PHE A 115 -2.10 -10.63 4.59
CA PHE A 115 -0.99 -9.72 4.28
C PHE A 115 -0.43 -10.00 2.89
N ARG A 116 -0.41 -8.98 2.04
CA ARG A 116 0.27 -9.00 0.76
C ARG A 116 1.36 -7.95 0.72
N LEU A 117 2.59 -8.38 0.53
CA LEU A 117 3.74 -7.48 0.39
C LEU A 117 3.58 -6.61 -0.86
N ARG A 118 3.67 -5.30 -0.68
CA ARG A 118 3.66 -4.31 -1.75
C ARG A 118 5.07 -3.83 -2.06
N HIS A 119 5.75 -3.31 -1.06
CA HIS A 119 7.11 -2.82 -1.16
C HIS A 119 8.00 -3.43 -0.08
N ALA A 120 9.15 -3.91 -0.48
CA ALA A 120 10.31 -4.21 0.35
C ALA A 120 11.51 -3.78 -0.46
N TYR A 121 11.88 -2.50 -0.37
CA TYR A 121 12.76 -1.84 -1.31
C TYR A 121 13.73 -0.91 -0.61
N ALA A 122 14.95 -0.83 -1.12
CA ALA A 122 15.98 0.05 -0.62
C ALA A 122 16.68 0.78 -1.78
N GLU A 123 17.07 2.04 -1.54
CA GLU A 123 17.85 2.87 -2.47
C GLU A 123 19.08 3.45 -1.78
N LEU A 124 20.21 3.39 -2.46
CA LEU A 124 21.45 4.04 -2.07
C LEU A 124 22.08 4.74 -3.29
N GLY A 125 22.08 6.06 -3.26
CA GLY A 125 22.57 6.86 -4.38
C GLY A 125 21.77 6.57 -5.67
N LYS A 126 22.42 5.98 -6.67
CA LYS A 126 21.82 5.64 -7.97
C LYS A 126 21.34 4.19 -8.08
N PHE A 127 21.48 3.43 -7.03
CA PHE A 127 21.09 2.02 -7.02
C PHE A 127 19.88 1.78 -6.15
N GLY A 128 18.99 0.92 -6.64
CA GLY A 128 17.84 0.45 -5.90
C GLY A 128 17.70 -1.06 -6.00
N VAL A 129 17.25 -1.70 -4.93
CA VAL A 129 17.09 -3.16 -4.85
C VAL A 129 15.86 -3.54 -4.03
N GLY A 130 15.18 -4.59 -4.45
CA GLY A 130 14.02 -5.17 -3.78
C GLY A 130 12.76 -5.14 -4.62
N GLN A 131 11.63 -5.37 -3.97
CA GLN A 131 10.31 -5.35 -4.61
C GLN A 131 9.71 -3.95 -4.54
N THR A 132 9.37 -3.40 -5.69
CA THR A 132 8.63 -2.14 -5.82
C THR A 132 7.91 -2.08 -7.16
N TRP A 133 7.34 -0.93 -7.51
CA TRP A 133 6.69 -0.71 -8.79
C TRP A 133 7.58 -1.07 -9.97
N SER A 134 7.00 -1.73 -10.96
CA SER A 134 7.66 -1.97 -12.24
C SER A 134 8.08 -0.63 -12.88
N PRO A 135 9.24 -0.57 -13.56
CA PRO A 135 9.62 0.62 -14.32
C PRO A 135 8.70 0.92 -15.52
N PHE A 136 7.86 -0.02 -15.91
CA PHE A 136 6.84 0.15 -16.95
C PHE A 136 5.49 0.66 -16.41
N MET A 137 5.44 0.98 -15.12
CA MET A 137 4.25 1.47 -14.45
C MET A 137 4.46 2.91 -13.99
N ASP A 138 3.56 3.78 -14.41
CA ASP A 138 3.48 5.16 -13.95
C ASP A 138 2.19 5.35 -13.16
N ILE A 139 2.29 5.51 -11.84
CA ILE A 139 1.14 5.68 -10.96
C ILE A 139 0.54 7.08 -11.05
N ASP A 140 1.29 8.07 -11.56
CA ASP A 140 0.85 9.46 -11.62
C ASP A 140 -0.19 9.67 -12.73
N VAL A 141 -0.25 8.74 -13.71
CA VAL A 141 -1.25 8.77 -14.79
C VAL A 141 -2.50 7.95 -14.49
N PHE A 142 -2.59 7.33 -13.31
CA PHE A 142 -3.75 6.55 -12.96
C PHE A 142 -4.98 7.44 -12.78
N PRO A 143 -6.15 7.01 -13.31
CA PRO A 143 -7.38 7.74 -13.12
C PRO A 143 -7.77 7.77 -11.63
N ASN A 144 -8.43 8.84 -11.20
CA ASN A 144 -8.96 8.95 -9.85
C ASN A 144 -10.24 8.11 -9.70
N THR A 145 -10.07 6.79 -9.67
CA THR A 145 -11.15 5.81 -9.51
C THR A 145 -10.97 5.06 -8.20
N LEU A 146 -12.07 4.59 -7.61
CA LEU A 146 -12.04 3.74 -6.41
C LEU A 146 -11.53 2.34 -6.72
N GLU A 147 -11.65 1.91 -7.97
CA GLU A 147 -11.37 0.57 -8.43
C GLU A 147 -10.26 0.58 -9.51
N TYR A 148 -9.16 -0.13 -9.25
CA TYR A 148 -8.00 -0.22 -10.15
C TYR A 148 -7.87 -1.55 -10.89
N TRP A 149 -8.68 -2.55 -10.59
CA TRP A 149 -8.65 -3.86 -11.24
C TRP A 149 -9.42 -3.90 -12.56
N GLY A 150 -10.40 -3.00 -12.72
CA GLY A 150 -11.27 -2.93 -13.90
C GLY A 150 -10.58 -2.55 -15.19
N PRO A 151 -9.73 -1.50 -15.25
CA PRO A 151 -9.08 -1.06 -16.49
C PRO A 151 -8.06 -2.09 -16.98
N SER A 152 -8.44 -2.90 -17.97
CA SER A 152 -7.62 -4.02 -18.47
C SER A 152 -6.33 -3.61 -19.15
N GLY A 153 -6.24 -2.37 -19.65
CA GLY A 153 -5.04 -1.83 -20.29
C GLY A 153 -4.04 -1.20 -19.35
N MET A 154 -4.37 -1.11 -18.07
CA MET A 154 -3.53 -0.44 -17.08
C MET A 154 -2.44 -1.38 -16.57
N VAL A 155 -1.17 -0.97 -16.73
CA VAL A 155 -0.02 -1.69 -16.18
C VAL A 155 0.06 -1.41 -14.68
N PHE A 156 -0.25 -2.41 -13.87
CA PHE A 156 -0.30 -2.29 -12.41
C PHE A 156 0.33 -3.51 -11.74
N PHE A 157 1.64 -3.54 -11.66
CA PHE A 157 2.34 -4.64 -11.00
C PHE A 157 3.64 -4.22 -10.33
N ARG A 158 4.09 -5.04 -9.40
CA ARG A 158 5.33 -4.92 -8.67
C ARG A 158 6.17 -6.17 -8.91
N ASN A 159 7.46 -6.00 -9.01
CA ASN A 159 8.41 -7.10 -9.18
C ASN A 159 9.68 -6.88 -8.36
N ILE A 160 10.37 -7.96 -8.06
CA ILE A 160 11.71 -7.92 -7.48
C ILE A 160 12.67 -7.47 -8.57
N GLN A 161 13.53 -6.50 -8.25
CA GLN A 161 14.38 -5.86 -9.22
C GLN A 161 15.64 -5.27 -8.60
N ILE A 162 16.66 -5.10 -9.43
CA ILE A 162 17.80 -4.24 -9.18
C ILE A 162 17.75 -3.13 -10.21
N ARG A 163 17.85 -1.88 -9.76
CA ARG A 163 17.81 -0.68 -10.62
C ARG A 163 19.14 0.07 -10.56
N TYR A 164 19.53 0.59 -11.71
CA TYR A 164 20.51 1.66 -11.82
C TYR A 164 19.80 2.90 -12.39
N MET A 165 19.79 3.98 -11.64
CA MET A 165 19.07 5.23 -11.94
C MET A 165 20.09 6.36 -12.18
N PRO A 166 20.69 6.46 -13.38
CA PRO A 166 21.73 7.47 -13.67
C PRO A 166 21.18 8.90 -13.67
N ILE A 167 19.87 9.04 -13.95
CA ILE A 167 19.17 10.33 -14.05
C ILE A 167 18.26 10.47 -12.82
N THR A 168 18.43 11.55 -12.06
CA THR A 168 17.51 11.90 -10.99
C THR A 168 16.31 12.66 -11.54
N ALA A 169 15.13 12.45 -10.98
CA ALA A 169 13.87 13.02 -11.46
C ALA A 169 13.90 14.57 -11.63
N GLY A 170 14.73 15.26 -10.84
CA GLY A 170 14.93 16.71 -10.97
C GLY A 170 15.74 17.15 -12.20
N ALA A 171 16.49 16.25 -12.84
CA ALA A 171 17.32 16.60 -13.99
C ALA A 171 16.55 16.70 -15.31
N LEU A 172 15.33 16.14 -15.36
CA LEU A 172 14.45 16.16 -16.54
C LEU A 172 13.24 17.08 -16.37
N ALA A 173 13.06 17.69 -15.20
CA ALA A 173 12.01 18.68 -15.03
C ALA A 173 12.33 19.90 -15.92
N PRO A 174 11.46 20.25 -16.90
CA PRO A 174 11.64 21.50 -17.65
C PRO A 174 11.65 22.63 -16.64
N SER A 175 12.69 23.48 -16.68
CA SER A 175 12.75 24.67 -15.85
C SER A 175 11.47 25.48 -16.14
N ARG A 176 10.54 25.53 -15.19
CA ARG A 176 9.46 26.52 -15.23
C ARG A 176 10.13 27.87 -15.10
N ARG A 177 10.46 28.49 -16.23
CA ARG A 177 10.73 29.91 -16.29
C ARG A 177 9.38 30.58 -16.10
N GLY A 178 9.22 31.24 -14.94
CA GLY A 178 8.13 32.14 -14.65
C GLY A 178 8.05 33.35 -15.60
#